data_963ea78b49eac3507b5c853b7b3dcf86
#
_entry.id   963ea78b49eac3507b5c853b7b3dcf86
#
_cell.length_a   1.000
_cell.length_b   1.000
_cell.length_c   1.000
_cell.angle_alpha   90.00
_cell.angle_beta   90.00
_cell.angle_gamma   90.00
#
_symmetry.space_group_name_H-M   'P 1'
#
loop_
_entity.id
_entity.type
_entity.pdbx_description
1 polymer ?
#
loop_
_entity_poly.entity_id
_entity_poly.type
_entity_poly.pdbx_seq_one_letter_code
_entity_poly.pdbx_strand_id
1 'polypeptide(L)'
;MSAYEALAASYDGLTTDVDYAAIADFYAALLQRSGIRPETVLDLACGTGSLSVELARRGYSVLGADRSEEMLTQAYEKALEMPENRPFFVCQAMEELELPAPVDWVVSCLDAINYLTEETACAETFRRVHETLRPGGIFTFDINTPEKLRSLDGQVFLDENDDTYCVWRAEFDVAENICYYGMDLFQRRGKLWARSFEEHAEYAWSQAQLTRLLQQAGFEEIEIFGEWRLEPPADGGQRLIFSARKGEKHGR
;
A
#
# COMPACT_ATOMS: atom_id res chain seq x y z
N MET A 1 -19.24 -6.42 5.82
CA MET A 1 -18.72 -6.04 4.51
C MET A 1 -17.21 -5.89 4.68
N SER A 2 -16.43 -6.43 3.77
CA SER A 2 -14.98 -6.22 3.79
C SER A 2 -14.69 -4.74 3.46
N ALA A 3 -13.55 -4.21 3.93
CA ALA A 3 -13.06 -2.91 3.50
C ALA A 3 -12.92 -2.90 1.97
N TYR A 4 -13.24 -1.77 1.32
CA TYR A 4 -13.17 -1.56 -0.13
C TYR A 4 -14.18 -2.33 -1.01
N GLU A 5 -15.25 -2.92 -0.46
CA GLU A 5 -16.25 -3.63 -1.25
C GLU A 5 -17.13 -2.67 -2.08
N ALA A 6 -17.68 -1.64 -1.44
CA ALA A 6 -18.52 -0.65 -2.11
C ALA A 6 -17.69 0.49 -2.74
N LEU A 7 -16.52 0.81 -2.18
CA LEU A 7 -15.65 1.90 -2.61
C LEU A 7 -14.92 1.58 -3.92
N ALA A 8 -14.58 0.31 -4.19
CA ALA A 8 -13.71 -0.10 -5.29
C ALA A 8 -14.07 0.52 -6.65
N ALA A 9 -15.36 0.49 -7.02
CA ALA A 9 -15.84 1.05 -8.29
C ALA A 9 -15.71 2.59 -8.40
N SER A 10 -15.57 3.30 -7.28
CA SER A 10 -15.45 4.76 -7.23
C SER A 10 -14.06 5.24 -6.79
N TYR A 11 -13.19 4.31 -6.36
CA TYR A 11 -11.91 4.62 -5.73
C TYR A 11 -11.03 5.54 -6.59
N ASP A 12 -10.77 5.16 -7.84
CA ASP A 12 -9.92 5.96 -8.73
C ASP A 12 -10.52 7.36 -9.01
N GLY A 13 -11.85 7.47 -9.03
CA GLY A 13 -12.55 8.74 -9.23
C GLY A 13 -12.52 9.66 -8.00
N LEU A 14 -12.25 9.11 -6.81
CA LEU A 14 -12.13 9.86 -5.55
C LEU A 14 -10.67 10.11 -5.14
N THR A 15 -9.70 9.43 -5.75
CA THR A 15 -8.26 9.55 -5.47
C THR A 15 -7.49 10.16 -6.64
N THR A 16 -8.11 11.11 -7.35
CA THR A 16 -7.52 11.77 -8.54
C THR A 16 -6.31 12.66 -8.22
N ASP A 17 -6.09 12.99 -6.97
CA ASP A 17 -4.95 13.74 -6.46
C ASP A 17 -3.69 12.87 -6.26
N VAL A 18 -3.80 11.55 -6.34
CA VAL A 18 -2.67 10.63 -6.23
C VAL A 18 -1.91 10.54 -7.55
N ASP A 19 -0.70 11.08 -7.58
CA ASP A 19 0.19 10.99 -8.74
C ASP A 19 1.03 9.68 -8.71
N TYR A 20 0.43 8.59 -9.19
CA TYR A 20 1.10 7.29 -9.26
C TYR A 20 2.36 7.29 -10.13
N ALA A 21 2.43 8.19 -11.13
CA ALA A 21 3.63 8.34 -11.95
C ALA A 21 4.79 8.92 -11.13
N ALA A 22 4.53 9.97 -10.35
CA ALA A 22 5.52 10.56 -9.44
C ALA A 22 5.96 9.57 -8.34
N ILE A 23 5.02 8.77 -7.80
CA ILE A 23 5.33 7.70 -6.84
C ILE A 23 6.25 6.66 -7.46
N ALA A 24 5.95 6.19 -8.67
CA ALA A 24 6.79 5.22 -9.38
C ALA A 24 8.18 5.80 -9.71
N ASP A 25 8.27 7.09 -10.04
CA ASP A 25 9.56 7.78 -10.26
C ASP A 25 10.39 7.88 -8.97
N PHE A 26 9.74 8.16 -7.83
CA PHE A 26 10.39 8.12 -6.52
C PHE A 26 10.99 6.74 -6.24
N TYR A 27 10.22 5.67 -6.41
CA TYR A 27 10.73 4.31 -6.20
C TYR A 27 11.84 3.94 -7.17
N ALA A 28 11.76 4.35 -8.44
CA ALA A 28 12.84 4.15 -9.40
C ALA A 28 14.15 4.83 -8.95
N ALA A 29 14.06 6.06 -8.43
CA ALA A 29 15.20 6.78 -7.88
C ALA A 29 15.77 6.10 -6.61
N LEU A 30 14.91 5.58 -5.73
CA LEU A 30 15.29 4.83 -4.54
C LEU A 30 16.03 3.55 -4.91
N LEU A 31 15.52 2.77 -5.85
CA LEU A 31 16.15 1.55 -6.36
C LEU A 31 17.51 1.84 -7.00
N GLN A 32 17.60 2.90 -7.79
CA GLN A 32 18.87 3.33 -8.39
C GLN A 32 19.90 3.69 -7.31
N ARG A 33 19.51 4.42 -6.28
CA ARG A 33 20.34 4.76 -5.12
C ARG A 33 20.82 3.51 -4.39
N SER A 34 19.95 2.52 -4.21
CA SER A 34 20.26 1.24 -3.55
C SER A 34 21.08 0.28 -4.42
N GLY A 35 21.36 0.65 -5.68
CA GLY A 35 22.13 -0.17 -6.63
C GLY A 35 21.37 -1.40 -7.12
N ILE A 36 20.04 -1.48 -6.92
CA ILE A 36 19.20 -2.60 -7.31
C ILE A 36 18.58 -2.33 -8.68
N ARG A 37 18.53 -3.37 -9.51
CA ARG A 37 17.87 -3.35 -10.82
C ARG A 37 16.90 -4.53 -10.89
N PRO A 38 15.70 -4.38 -10.31
CA PRO A 38 14.72 -5.45 -10.31
C PRO A 38 14.15 -5.65 -11.72
N GLU A 39 13.84 -6.91 -12.05
CA GLU A 39 13.05 -7.27 -13.23
C GLU A 39 11.63 -7.64 -12.81
N THR A 40 11.49 -8.30 -11.66
CA THR A 40 10.23 -8.81 -11.13
C THR A 40 9.81 -8.03 -9.87
N VAL A 41 8.55 -7.60 -9.84
CA VAL A 41 7.98 -6.79 -8.77
C VAL A 41 6.69 -7.40 -8.27
N LEU A 42 6.53 -7.47 -6.95
CA LEU A 42 5.25 -7.68 -6.29
C LEU A 42 4.74 -6.33 -5.78
N ASP A 43 3.58 -5.91 -6.26
CA ASP A 43 2.79 -4.80 -5.71
C ASP A 43 1.82 -5.39 -4.68
N LEU A 44 2.16 -5.25 -3.39
CA LEU A 44 1.47 -5.85 -2.26
C LEU A 44 0.41 -4.91 -1.70
N ALA A 45 -0.83 -5.36 -1.60
CA ALA A 45 -2.03 -4.56 -1.38
C ALA A 45 -2.22 -3.54 -2.51
N CYS A 46 -2.23 -4.04 -3.75
CA CYS A 46 -2.20 -3.23 -4.97
C CYS A 46 -3.50 -2.45 -5.25
N GLY A 47 -4.59 -2.74 -4.54
CA GLY A 47 -5.88 -2.10 -4.73
C GLY A 47 -6.37 -2.21 -6.17
N THR A 48 -6.74 -1.07 -6.77
CA THR A 48 -7.18 -0.99 -8.17
C THR A 48 -6.03 -1.09 -9.18
N GLY A 49 -4.81 -1.41 -8.75
CA GLY A 49 -3.65 -1.68 -9.61
C GLY A 49 -3.05 -0.47 -10.32
N SER A 50 -3.34 0.75 -9.88
CA SER A 50 -2.83 1.96 -10.52
C SER A 50 -1.30 2.03 -10.50
N LEU A 51 -0.67 1.71 -9.35
CA LEU A 51 0.79 1.61 -9.26
C LEU A 51 1.31 0.43 -10.07
N SER A 52 0.65 -0.74 -10.02
CA SER A 52 1.02 -1.92 -10.82
C SER A 52 1.12 -1.59 -12.31
N VAL A 53 0.13 -0.86 -12.85
CA VAL A 53 0.12 -0.42 -14.25
C VAL A 53 1.28 0.54 -14.55
N GLU A 54 1.55 1.50 -13.66
CA GLU A 54 2.65 2.44 -13.83
C GLU A 54 4.03 1.75 -13.81
N LEU A 55 4.21 0.78 -12.93
CA LEU A 55 5.44 -0.03 -12.88
C LEU A 55 5.59 -0.90 -14.13
N ALA A 56 4.51 -1.52 -14.59
CA ALA A 56 4.53 -2.32 -15.81
C ALA A 56 4.86 -1.48 -17.06
N ARG A 57 4.35 -0.24 -17.15
CA ARG A 57 4.71 0.72 -18.22
C ARG A 57 6.20 1.07 -18.22
N ARG A 58 6.86 1.01 -17.07
CA ARG A 58 8.32 1.22 -16.92
C ARG A 58 9.15 -0.03 -17.24
N GLY A 59 8.49 -1.13 -17.64
CA GLY A 59 9.14 -2.35 -18.10
C GLY A 59 9.33 -3.42 -17.04
N TYR A 60 8.83 -3.23 -15.80
CA TYR A 60 8.86 -4.27 -14.79
C TYR A 60 7.84 -5.38 -15.09
N SER A 61 8.20 -6.63 -14.78
CA SER A 61 7.24 -7.74 -14.72
C SER A 61 6.52 -7.69 -13.37
N VAL A 62 5.24 -7.28 -13.38
CA VAL A 62 4.49 -6.97 -12.16
C VAL A 62 3.46 -8.04 -11.84
N LEU A 63 3.46 -8.48 -10.58
CA LEU A 63 2.38 -9.22 -9.93
C LEU A 63 1.76 -8.30 -8.87
N GLY A 64 0.46 -8.07 -8.94
CA GLY A 64 -0.30 -7.39 -7.88
C GLY A 64 -0.98 -8.40 -6.98
N ALA A 65 -0.97 -8.17 -5.68
CA ALA A 65 -1.73 -8.95 -4.71
C ALA A 65 -2.60 -8.03 -3.86
N ASP A 66 -3.88 -8.35 -3.73
CA ASP A 66 -4.82 -7.67 -2.85
C ASP A 66 -5.82 -8.66 -2.27
N ARG A 67 -6.39 -8.36 -1.10
CA ARG A 67 -7.41 -9.20 -0.47
C ARG A 67 -8.82 -8.96 -1.03
N SER A 68 -9.07 -7.83 -1.68
CA SER A 68 -10.37 -7.44 -2.23
C SER A 68 -10.52 -7.88 -3.68
N GLU A 69 -11.45 -8.80 -3.94
CA GLU A 69 -11.80 -9.21 -5.31
C GLU A 69 -12.39 -8.04 -6.12
N GLU A 70 -13.08 -7.11 -5.46
CA GLU A 70 -13.68 -5.93 -6.08
C GLU A 70 -12.60 -4.97 -6.57
N MET A 71 -11.56 -4.72 -5.75
CA MET A 71 -10.39 -3.93 -6.14
C MET A 71 -9.65 -4.59 -7.31
N LEU A 72 -9.43 -5.90 -7.24
CA LEU A 72 -8.76 -6.65 -8.30
C LEU A 72 -9.56 -6.67 -9.60
N THR A 73 -10.90 -6.63 -9.55
CA THR A 73 -11.73 -6.48 -10.75
C THR A 73 -11.38 -5.19 -11.49
N GLN A 74 -11.27 -4.06 -10.78
CA GLN A 74 -10.85 -2.78 -11.36
C GLN A 74 -9.41 -2.83 -11.89
N ALA A 75 -8.51 -3.51 -11.15
CA ALA A 75 -7.12 -3.70 -11.56
C ALA A 75 -7.01 -4.50 -12.88
N TYR A 76 -7.78 -5.57 -13.02
CA TYR A 76 -7.84 -6.35 -14.25
C TYR A 76 -8.37 -5.54 -15.43
N GLU A 77 -9.47 -4.80 -15.24
CA GLU A 77 -10.05 -3.95 -16.30
C GLU A 77 -9.01 -2.94 -16.79
N LYS A 78 -8.31 -2.27 -15.86
CA LYS A 78 -7.24 -1.32 -16.16
C LYS A 78 -6.07 -1.95 -16.90
N ALA A 79 -5.66 -3.16 -16.51
CA ALA A 79 -4.58 -3.89 -17.18
C ALA A 79 -4.96 -4.34 -18.60
N LEU A 80 -6.24 -4.64 -18.86
CA LEU A 80 -6.72 -5.00 -20.20
C LEU A 80 -6.56 -3.88 -21.22
N GLU A 81 -6.55 -2.63 -20.79
CA GLU A 81 -6.31 -1.46 -21.66
C GLU A 81 -4.85 -1.34 -22.10
N MET A 82 -3.90 -2.04 -21.44
CA MET A 82 -2.51 -2.03 -21.83
C MET A 82 -2.25 -2.92 -23.04
N PRO A 83 -1.49 -2.43 -24.06
CA PRO A 83 -1.20 -3.20 -25.25
C PRO A 83 -0.24 -4.38 -24.97
N GLU A 84 0.70 -4.20 -24.06
CA GLU A 84 1.76 -5.17 -23.71
C GLU A 84 2.15 -5.04 -22.25
N ASN A 85 2.94 -5.99 -21.76
CA ASN A 85 3.50 -6.02 -20.40
C ASN A 85 2.44 -5.82 -19.30
N ARG A 86 1.32 -6.54 -19.40
CA ARG A 86 0.21 -6.42 -18.46
C ARG A 86 0.58 -7.01 -17.11
N PRO A 87 0.26 -6.32 -15.98
CA PRO A 87 0.37 -6.92 -14.67
C PRO A 87 -0.55 -8.15 -14.54
N PHE A 88 -0.12 -9.12 -13.73
CA PHE A 88 -0.99 -10.19 -13.24
C PHE A 88 -1.46 -9.86 -11.84
N PHE A 89 -2.62 -10.40 -11.43
CA PHE A 89 -3.16 -10.16 -10.11
C PHE A 89 -3.58 -11.46 -9.43
N VAL A 90 -3.43 -11.50 -8.10
CA VAL A 90 -3.86 -12.63 -7.25
C VAL A 90 -4.61 -12.10 -6.03
N CYS A 91 -5.69 -12.80 -5.64
CA CYS A 91 -6.44 -12.45 -4.45
C CYS A 91 -5.79 -13.13 -3.24
N GLN A 92 -5.03 -12.37 -2.44
CA GLN A 92 -4.37 -12.84 -1.23
C GLN A 92 -4.25 -11.70 -0.21
N ALA A 93 -4.44 -12.03 1.07
CA ALA A 93 -4.10 -11.11 2.16
C ALA A 93 -2.58 -11.03 2.35
N MET A 94 -2.09 -9.91 2.89
CA MET A 94 -0.65 -9.68 3.08
C MET A 94 0.00 -10.73 3.99
N GLU A 95 -0.70 -11.12 5.06
CA GLU A 95 -0.27 -12.13 6.04
C GLU A 95 -0.37 -13.58 5.52
N GLU A 96 -1.04 -13.79 4.39
CA GLU A 96 -1.20 -15.09 3.74
C GLU A 96 -0.37 -15.22 2.45
N LEU A 97 0.46 -14.21 2.15
CA LEU A 97 1.23 -14.13 0.92
C LEU A 97 2.05 -15.40 0.65
N GLU A 98 1.80 -16.01 -0.50
CA GLU A 98 2.57 -17.15 -1.02
C GLU A 98 2.68 -17.05 -2.55
N LEU A 99 3.91 -17.00 -3.06
CA LEU A 99 4.16 -16.92 -4.49
C LEU A 99 4.89 -18.18 -5.00
N PRO A 100 4.64 -18.61 -6.25
CA PRO A 100 5.28 -19.77 -6.85
C PRO A 100 6.78 -19.56 -7.15
N ALA A 101 7.23 -18.31 -7.23
CA ALA A 101 8.60 -17.94 -7.49
C ALA A 101 8.99 -16.65 -6.76
N PRO A 102 10.25 -16.51 -6.33
CA PRO A 102 10.68 -15.28 -5.65
C PRO A 102 10.80 -14.12 -6.62
N VAL A 103 10.61 -12.89 -6.08
CA VAL A 103 10.71 -11.62 -6.79
C VAL A 103 11.92 -10.81 -6.35
N ASP A 104 12.31 -9.80 -7.16
CA ASP A 104 13.45 -8.94 -6.86
C ASP A 104 13.08 -7.79 -5.94
N TRP A 105 11.83 -7.32 -6.06
CA TRP A 105 11.33 -6.16 -5.32
C TRP A 105 9.88 -6.40 -4.89
N VAL A 106 9.57 -6.07 -3.64
CA VAL A 106 8.21 -5.96 -3.13
C VAL A 106 7.96 -4.50 -2.79
N VAL A 107 6.88 -3.94 -3.29
CA VAL A 107 6.39 -2.60 -2.93
C VAL A 107 5.00 -2.70 -2.32
N SER A 108 4.73 -1.92 -1.27
CA SER A 108 3.39 -1.74 -0.71
C SER A 108 3.18 -0.25 -0.51
N CYS A 109 2.20 0.33 -1.17
CA CYS A 109 2.06 1.77 -1.31
C CYS A 109 0.76 2.29 -0.71
N LEU A 110 0.76 3.59 -0.35
CA LEU A 110 -0.40 4.31 0.20
C LEU A 110 -0.91 3.66 1.48
N ASP A 111 -0.03 3.66 2.51
CA ASP A 111 -0.35 3.31 3.91
C ASP A 111 -0.98 1.92 4.13
N ALA A 112 -0.88 1.01 3.16
CA ALA A 112 -1.46 -0.33 3.28
C ALA A 112 -0.98 -1.09 4.54
N ILE A 113 0.24 -0.86 5.01
CA ILE A 113 0.77 -1.48 6.24
C ILE A 113 0.05 -0.99 7.49
N ASN A 114 -0.53 0.21 7.49
CA ASN A 114 -1.33 0.70 8.62
C ASN A 114 -2.61 -0.12 8.83
N TYR A 115 -3.14 -0.76 7.78
CA TYR A 115 -4.31 -1.66 7.86
C TYR A 115 -4.04 -2.97 8.60
N LEU A 116 -2.79 -3.31 8.85
CA LEU A 116 -2.40 -4.42 9.72
C LEU A 116 -2.47 -3.95 11.17
N THR A 117 -3.64 -4.01 11.78
CA THR A 117 -3.87 -3.48 13.14
C THR A 117 -3.30 -4.35 14.25
N GLU A 118 -2.98 -5.61 13.94
CA GLU A 118 -2.41 -6.57 14.89
C GLU A 118 -0.90 -6.75 14.65
N GLU A 119 -0.09 -6.68 15.71
CA GLU A 119 1.37 -6.87 15.61
C GLU A 119 1.74 -8.24 15.02
N THR A 120 0.97 -9.27 15.33
CA THR A 120 1.17 -10.62 14.79
C THR A 120 0.95 -10.69 13.29
N ALA A 121 -0.06 -10.00 12.76
CA ALA A 121 -0.33 -9.93 11.33
C ALA A 121 0.77 -9.14 10.59
N CYS A 122 1.23 -8.02 11.16
CA CYS A 122 2.32 -7.23 10.60
C CYS A 122 3.65 -8.03 10.59
N ALA A 123 3.96 -8.73 11.68
CA ALA A 123 5.15 -9.58 11.77
C ALA A 123 5.11 -10.72 10.75
N GLU A 124 3.96 -11.39 10.59
CA GLU A 124 3.77 -12.46 9.62
C GLU A 124 3.89 -11.93 8.19
N THR A 125 3.29 -10.77 7.89
CA THR A 125 3.45 -10.11 6.58
C THR A 125 4.93 -9.88 6.27
N PHE A 126 5.70 -9.30 7.18
CA PHE A 126 7.12 -9.05 6.94
C PHE A 126 7.93 -10.34 6.77
N ARG A 127 7.59 -11.40 7.52
CA ARG A 127 8.18 -12.72 7.35
C ARG A 127 7.89 -13.27 5.94
N ARG A 128 6.64 -13.22 5.49
CA ARG A 128 6.21 -13.68 4.17
C ARG A 128 6.87 -12.88 3.04
N VAL A 129 6.93 -11.56 3.17
CA VAL A 129 7.63 -10.70 2.22
C VAL A 129 9.11 -11.07 2.14
N HIS A 130 9.77 -11.27 3.30
CA HIS A 130 11.17 -11.70 3.31
C HIS A 130 11.37 -13.05 2.62
N GLU A 131 10.48 -14.03 2.82
CA GLU A 131 10.55 -15.33 2.15
C GLU A 131 10.36 -15.21 0.64
N THR A 132 9.43 -14.34 0.20
CA THR A 132 9.12 -14.09 -1.20
C THR A 132 10.24 -13.41 -1.98
N LEU A 133 11.07 -12.61 -1.32
CA LEU A 133 12.19 -11.93 -1.97
C LEU A 133 13.35 -12.88 -2.30
N ARG A 134 14.02 -12.63 -3.43
CA ARG A 134 15.35 -13.21 -3.72
C ARG A 134 16.38 -12.68 -2.72
N PRO A 135 17.48 -13.42 -2.48
CA PRO A 135 18.64 -12.86 -1.78
C PRO A 135 19.11 -11.56 -2.47
N GLY A 136 19.36 -10.52 -1.68
CA GLY A 136 19.67 -9.17 -2.17
C GLY A 136 18.48 -8.36 -2.63
N GLY A 137 17.26 -8.94 -2.66
CA GLY A 137 16.04 -8.23 -3.00
C GLY A 137 15.62 -7.20 -1.94
N ILE A 138 14.72 -6.31 -2.32
CA ILE A 138 14.32 -5.16 -1.51
C ILE A 138 12.82 -5.14 -1.25
N PHE A 139 12.43 -4.74 -0.04
CA PHE A 139 11.07 -4.38 0.33
C PHE A 139 10.97 -2.88 0.57
N THR A 140 10.02 -2.24 -0.09
CA THR A 140 9.72 -0.82 0.10
C THR A 140 8.24 -0.64 0.42
N PHE A 141 7.94 0.19 1.41
CA PHE A 141 6.56 0.54 1.75
C PHE A 141 6.49 1.90 2.40
N ASP A 142 5.30 2.44 2.48
CA ASP A 142 5.04 3.67 3.21
C ASP A 142 3.96 3.50 4.26
N ILE A 143 3.96 4.41 5.22
CA ILE A 143 2.95 4.50 6.28
C ILE A 143 2.52 5.94 6.51
N ASN A 144 1.28 6.13 6.92
CA ASN A 144 0.85 7.29 7.67
C ASN A 144 1.50 7.28 9.06
N THR A 145 2.09 8.40 9.47
CA THR A 145 2.73 8.49 10.80
C THR A 145 1.69 8.49 11.93
N PRO A 146 2.09 8.11 13.16
CA PRO A 146 1.22 8.29 14.33
C PRO A 146 0.75 9.74 14.52
N GLU A 147 1.59 10.71 14.19
CA GLU A 147 1.25 12.15 14.23
C GLU A 147 0.15 12.48 13.23
N LYS A 148 0.25 11.96 12.01
CA LYS A 148 -0.78 12.11 10.97
C LYS A 148 -2.11 11.53 11.46
N LEU A 149 -2.12 10.26 11.86
CA LEU A 149 -3.36 9.58 12.24
C LEU A 149 -4.05 10.24 13.44
N ARG A 150 -3.29 10.64 14.46
CA ARG A 150 -3.84 11.39 15.61
C ARG A 150 -4.40 12.76 15.21
N SER A 151 -3.79 13.42 14.21
CA SER A 151 -4.26 14.73 13.76
C SER A 151 -5.60 14.68 13.03
N LEU A 152 -6.05 13.50 12.62
CA LEU A 152 -7.33 13.30 11.94
C LEU A 152 -8.50 13.17 12.89
N ASP A 153 -8.27 13.01 14.21
CA ASP A 153 -9.31 12.83 15.21
C ASP A 153 -10.38 13.91 15.14
N GLY A 154 -11.65 13.49 15.04
CA GLY A 154 -12.81 14.35 14.92
C GLY A 154 -12.96 15.08 13.59
N GLN A 155 -12.11 14.82 12.60
CA GLN A 155 -12.20 15.45 11.27
C GLN A 155 -13.24 14.77 10.39
N VAL A 156 -13.83 15.57 9.51
CA VAL A 156 -14.77 15.12 8.48
C VAL A 156 -14.28 15.60 7.13
N PHE A 157 -14.17 14.69 6.19
CA PHE A 157 -13.74 14.96 4.82
C PHE A 157 -14.88 14.67 3.86
N LEU A 158 -14.86 15.36 2.74
CA LEU A 158 -15.83 15.25 1.68
C LEU A 158 -15.11 15.14 0.35
N ASP A 159 -15.37 14.04 -0.35
CA ASP A 159 -14.92 13.85 -1.73
C ASP A 159 -16.12 13.62 -2.62
N GLU A 160 -16.17 14.31 -3.76
CA GLU A 160 -17.29 14.21 -4.68
C GLU A 160 -16.84 14.27 -6.14
N ASN A 161 -17.60 13.59 -6.97
CA ASN A 161 -17.63 13.75 -8.42
C ASN A 161 -19.08 13.67 -8.91
N ASP A 162 -19.32 13.68 -10.23
CA ASP A 162 -20.66 13.71 -10.81
C ASP A 162 -21.56 12.55 -10.36
N ASP A 163 -20.99 11.39 -10.06
CA ASP A 163 -21.70 10.15 -9.78
C ASP A 163 -21.49 9.59 -8.38
N THR A 164 -20.61 10.21 -7.59
CA THR A 164 -20.24 9.73 -6.24
C THR A 164 -20.07 10.88 -5.28
N TYR A 165 -20.59 10.68 -4.06
CA TYR A 165 -20.43 11.56 -2.92
C TYR A 165 -20.00 10.73 -1.72
N CYS A 166 -18.83 11.00 -1.18
CA CYS A 166 -18.22 10.26 -0.09
C CYS A 166 -17.98 11.18 1.11
N VAL A 167 -18.46 10.79 2.27
CA VAL A 167 -18.21 11.48 3.55
C VAL A 167 -17.47 10.55 4.46
N TRP A 168 -16.26 10.92 4.83
CA TRP A 168 -15.52 10.15 5.83
C TRP A 168 -15.43 10.93 7.14
N ARG A 169 -15.50 10.18 8.23
CA ARG A 169 -15.30 10.68 9.59
C ARG A 169 -14.16 9.90 10.20
N ALA A 170 -13.16 10.60 10.69
CA ALA A 170 -12.04 9.98 11.37
C ALA A 170 -12.19 10.14 12.88
N GLU A 171 -11.94 9.05 13.62
CA GLU A 171 -11.91 9.00 15.08
C GLU A 171 -10.66 8.22 15.51
N PHE A 172 -9.85 8.82 16.38
CA PHE A 172 -8.63 8.17 16.87
C PHE A 172 -8.84 7.60 18.27
N ASP A 173 -8.80 6.27 18.39
CA ASP A 173 -8.79 5.60 19.70
C ASP A 173 -7.38 5.59 20.28
N VAL A 174 -7.18 6.35 21.35
CA VAL A 174 -5.89 6.47 22.04
C VAL A 174 -5.49 5.18 22.75
N ALA A 175 -6.46 4.39 23.23
CA ALA A 175 -6.18 3.15 23.97
C ALA A 175 -5.74 2.03 23.03
N GLU A 176 -6.35 1.94 21.87
CA GLU A 176 -6.05 0.95 20.83
C GLU A 176 -4.93 1.44 19.88
N ASN A 177 -4.64 2.76 19.87
CA ASN A 177 -3.71 3.41 18.95
C ASN A 177 -4.13 3.21 17.48
N ILE A 178 -5.43 3.26 17.22
CA ILE A 178 -6.06 3.05 15.90
C ILE A 178 -6.85 4.30 15.49
N CYS A 179 -6.72 4.68 14.23
CA CYS A 179 -7.61 5.63 13.57
C CYS A 179 -8.69 4.85 12.81
N TYR A 180 -9.94 5.06 13.21
CA TYR A 180 -11.11 4.51 12.53
C TYR A 180 -11.68 5.53 11.55
N TYR A 181 -12.05 5.07 10.36
CA TYR A 181 -12.72 5.87 9.36
C TYR A 181 -14.08 5.28 9.05
N GLY A 182 -15.15 6.01 9.40
CA GLY A 182 -16.50 5.70 8.97
C GLY A 182 -16.81 6.42 7.65
N MET A 183 -17.04 5.67 6.58
CA MET A 183 -17.25 6.19 5.23
C MET A 183 -18.68 5.97 4.77
N ASP A 184 -19.43 7.07 4.61
CA ASP A 184 -20.74 7.08 3.94
C ASP A 184 -20.52 7.35 2.45
N LEU A 185 -20.76 6.35 1.62
CA LEU A 185 -20.65 6.45 0.18
C LEU A 185 -22.02 6.50 -0.47
N PHE A 186 -22.27 7.53 -1.27
CA PHE A 186 -23.49 7.68 -2.07
C PHE A 186 -23.11 7.60 -3.55
N GLN A 187 -23.66 6.61 -4.24
CA GLN A 187 -23.43 6.40 -5.67
C GLN A 187 -24.70 6.63 -6.47
N ARG A 188 -24.60 7.37 -7.57
CA ARG A 188 -25.74 7.64 -8.45
C ARG A 188 -26.22 6.38 -9.16
N ARG A 189 -27.52 6.16 -9.13
CA ARG A 189 -28.23 5.09 -9.84
C ARG A 189 -29.39 5.73 -10.64
N GLY A 190 -29.07 6.28 -11.79
CA GLY A 190 -29.99 7.07 -12.60
C GLY A 190 -30.39 8.38 -11.92
N LYS A 191 -31.63 8.49 -11.43
CA LYS A 191 -32.12 9.68 -10.68
C LYS A 191 -32.07 9.52 -9.16
N LEU A 192 -31.66 8.36 -8.69
CA LEU A 192 -31.58 8.04 -7.25
C LEU A 192 -30.11 7.87 -6.82
N TRP A 193 -29.89 7.90 -5.53
CA TRP A 193 -28.60 7.65 -4.90
C TRP A 193 -28.72 6.39 -4.02
N ALA A 194 -27.79 5.46 -4.21
CA ALA A 194 -27.62 4.32 -3.32
C ALA A 194 -26.58 4.69 -2.25
N ARG A 195 -26.91 4.46 -0.98
CA ARG A 195 -25.98 4.64 0.13
C ARG A 195 -25.39 3.30 0.54
N SER A 196 -24.10 3.27 0.75
CA SER A 196 -23.38 2.21 1.45
C SER A 196 -22.54 2.81 2.58
N PHE A 197 -22.10 1.96 3.49
CA PHE A 197 -21.21 2.35 4.60
C PHE A 197 -20.10 1.34 4.73
N GLU A 198 -18.88 1.84 4.86
CA GLU A 198 -17.69 1.04 5.16
C GLU A 198 -16.97 1.61 6.37
N GLU A 199 -16.26 0.76 7.07
CA GLU A 199 -15.36 1.13 8.16
C GLU A 199 -13.96 0.63 7.85
N HIS A 200 -13.00 1.52 8.01
CA HIS A 200 -11.59 1.23 7.84
C HIS A 200 -10.86 1.51 9.15
N ALA A 201 -9.78 0.82 9.40
CA ALA A 201 -8.97 0.98 10.61
C ALA A 201 -7.49 0.98 10.26
N GLU A 202 -6.77 1.99 10.72
CA GLU A 202 -5.33 2.12 10.56
C GLU A 202 -4.64 2.18 11.92
N TYR A 203 -3.73 1.25 12.17
CA TYR A 203 -2.89 1.29 13.37
C TYR A 203 -1.76 2.31 13.21
N ALA A 204 -1.54 3.11 14.24
CA ALA A 204 -0.52 4.15 14.25
C ALA A 204 0.87 3.57 14.56
N TRP A 205 1.44 2.83 13.61
CA TRP A 205 2.76 2.21 13.70
C TRP A 205 3.85 3.26 13.89
N SER A 206 4.63 3.14 14.97
CA SER A 206 5.84 3.93 15.12
C SER A 206 6.99 3.37 14.28
N GLN A 207 7.90 4.25 13.87
CA GLN A 207 9.14 3.88 13.19
C GLN A 207 9.90 2.77 13.93
N ALA A 208 9.99 2.87 15.26
CA ALA A 208 10.73 1.92 16.07
C ALA A 208 10.09 0.51 16.08
N GLN A 209 8.75 0.42 16.12
CA GLN A 209 8.03 -0.85 16.06
C GLN A 209 8.28 -1.54 14.71
N LEU A 210 8.10 -0.84 13.59
CA LEU A 210 8.29 -1.41 12.26
C LEU A 210 9.75 -1.81 12.01
N THR A 211 10.72 -0.97 12.43
CA THR A 211 12.14 -1.34 12.33
C THR A 211 12.46 -2.62 13.09
N ARG A 212 11.92 -2.78 14.31
CA ARG A 212 12.08 -4.00 15.10
C ARG A 212 11.46 -5.22 14.39
N LEU A 213 10.25 -5.09 13.85
CA LEU A 213 9.57 -6.18 13.15
C LEU A 213 10.31 -6.58 11.86
N LEU A 214 10.81 -5.62 11.09
CA LEU A 214 11.65 -5.88 9.91
C LEU A 214 12.91 -6.65 10.28
N GLN A 215 13.63 -6.22 11.34
CA GLN A 215 14.82 -6.92 11.84
C GLN A 215 14.51 -8.35 12.29
N GLN A 216 13.38 -8.56 12.98
CA GLN A 216 12.93 -9.89 13.40
C GLN A 216 12.59 -10.80 12.22
N ALA A 217 12.06 -10.24 11.12
CA ALA A 217 11.83 -10.96 9.87
C ALA A 217 13.12 -11.28 9.08
N GLY A 218 14.27 -10.70 9.48
CA GLY A 218 15.57 -10.94 8.85
C GLY A 218 16.00 -9.89 7.83
N PHE A 219 15.30 -8.76 7.76
CA PHE A 219 15.73 -7.64 6.92
C PHE A 219 16.92 -6.90 7.51
N GLU A 220 17.79 -6.45 6.61
CA GLU A 220 19.00 -5.69 6.86
C GLU A 220 18.92 -4.33 6.12
N GLU A 221 19.93 -3.47 6.31
CA GLU A 221 20.05 -2.18 5.60
C GLU A 221 18.71 -1.39 5.54
N ILE A 222 18.05 -1.24 6.72
CA ILE A 222 16.79 -0.53 6.81
C ILE A 222 17.06 0.96 6.73
N GLU A 223 16.57 1.61 5.66
CA GLU A 223 16.60 3.06 5.48
C GLU A 223 15.17 3.61 5.59
N ILE A 224 15.05 4.84 6.10
CA ILE A 224 13.76 5.50 6.29
C ILE A 224 13.85 6.92 5.74
N PHE A 225 12.88 7.27 4.91
CA PHE A 225 12.81 8.54 4.20
C PHE A 225 11.57 9.31 4.60
N GLY A 226 11.62 10.62 4.44
CA GLY A 226 10.45 11.49 4.52
C GLY A 226 9.57 11.36 3.29
N GLU A 227 8.44 12.01 3.34
CA GLU A 227 7.37 11.98 2.36
C GLU A 227 7.86 12.20 0.91
N TRP A 228 7.92 11.11 0.14
CA TRP A 228 8.31 11.06 -1.28
C TRP A 228 9.63 11.78 -1.61
N ARG A 229 10.59 11.80 -0.67
CA ARG A 229 11.92 12.40 -0.82
C ARG A 229 12.99 11.43 -0.34
N LEU A 230 14.10 11.35 -1.06
CA LEU A 230 15.26 10.54 -0.65
C LEU A 230 16.12 11.23 0.42
N GLU A 231 15.44 11.83 1.42
CA GLU A 231 16.01 12.55 2.55
C GLU A 231 15.48 11.94 3.86
N PRO A 232 16.23 12.05 4.96
CA PRO A 232 15.73 11.62 6.26
C PRO A 232 14.40 12.31 6.60
N PRO A 233 13.50 11.62 7.37
CA PRO A 233 12.24 12.24 7.76
C PRO A 233 12.46 13.51 8.60
N ALA A 234 11.64 14.52 8.34
CA ALA A 234 11.58 15.72 9.16
C ALA A 234 10.71 15.47 10.40
N ASP A 235 10.95 16.26 11.47
CA ASP A 235 10.09 16.24 12.65
C ASP A 235 8.64 16.60 12.26
N GLY A 236 7.68 15.81 12.74
CA GLY A 236 6.26 16.01 12.43
C GLY A 236 5.85 15.61 11.00
N GLY A 237 6.68 14.86 10.29
CA GLY A 237 6.36 14.34 8.95
C GLY A 237 5.08 13.50 8.97
N GLN A 238 4.28 13.62 7.92
CA GLN A 238 2.96 12.97 7.82
C GLN A 238 3.06 11.53 7.28
N ARG A 239 4.14 11.22 6.54
CA ARG A 239 4.38 9.93 5.89
C ARG A 239 5.84 9.53 6.03
N LEU A 240 6.09 8.25 6.28
CA LEU A 240 7.42 7.66 6.24
C LEU A 240 7.48 6.60 5.16
N ILE A 241 8.60 6.53 4.44
CA ILE A 241 8.87 5.50 3.46
C ILE A 241 10.01 4.64 3.98
N PHE A 242 9.79 3.34 4.03
CA PHE A 242 10.76 2.33 4.45
C PHE A 242 11.36 1.64 3.24
N SER A 243 12.64 1.34 3.33
CA SER A 243 13.38 0.49 2.42
C SER A 243 14.18 -0.51 3.25
N ALA A 244 14.00 -1.79 3.01
CA ALA A 244 14.65 -2.85 3.76
C ALA A 244 15.15 -3.95 2.81
N ARG A 245 16.37 -4.42 2.99
CA ARG A 245 17.01 -5.41 2.11
C ARG A 245 16.97 -6.80 2.71
N LYS A 246 16.69 -7.81 1.90
CA LYS A 246 16.99 -9.19 2.25
C LYS A 246 18.47 -9.46 2.04
N GLY A 247 19.18 -9.89 3.10
CA GLY A 247 20.60 -10.20 3.02
C GLY A 247 20.95 -11.17 1.87
N GLU A 248 22.14 -11.05 1.31
CA GLU A 248 22.66 -12.02 0.38
C GLU A 248 22.98 -13.34 1.13
N LYS A 249 22.67 -14.49 0.54
CA LYS A 249 23.14 -15.76 1.10
C LYS A 249 24.67 -15.76 1.02
N HIS A 250 25.32 -15.50 2.14
CA HIS A 250 26.73 -15.79 2.27
C HIS A 250 26.88 -17.31 2.11
N GLY A 251 27.38 -17.75 0.96
CA GLY A 251 27.74 -19.15 0.75
C GLY A 251 28.71 -19.59 1.86
N ARG A 252 28.28 -20.59 2.64
CA ARG A 252 29.17 -21.33 3.52
C ARG A 252 29.94 -22.35 2.70
#